data_0fdd2df0f85b9c22fa77d4364f5dff15
#
_entry.id   0fdd2df0f85b9c22fa77d4364f5dff15
#
_cell.length_a   1.000
_cell.length_b   1.000
_cell.length_c   1.000
_cell.angle_alpha   90.00
_cell.angle_beta   90.00
_cell.angle_gamma   90.00
#
_symmetry.space_group_name_H-M   'P 1'
#
loop_
_entity.id
_entity.type
_entity.pdbx_description
1 polymer ?
#
loop_
_entity_poly.entity_id
_entity_poly.type
_entity_poly.pdbx_seq_one_letter_code
_entity_poly.pdbx_strand_id
1 'polypeptide(L)'
;IIFHEYGHGLSIRLTGGPAVNCLSGNEQAGEGWSDYIAISTMLDPTLDDPEGPRGMGPYALFQPNRQGNGIRPRPYSRTMGIQPFTYDSIKTNGWLPNAQGEPTSLALPHGLGHGWAATLWDATWDLVDKHGFNPNVYEDWDTGGNNRAIQYVVDGLKLQGCGPGLVVARQAI
;
A
#
# COMPACT_ATOMS: atom_id res chain seq x y z
N ILE A 1 3.41 6.49 -10.44
CA ILE A 1 4.28 5.48 -11.05
C ILE A 1 5.73 5.65 -10.59
N ILE A 2 6.40 6.80 -10.76
CA ILE A 2 7.82 6.97 -10.40
C ILE A 2 8.09 6.54 -8.94
N PHE A 3 7.32 7.03 -7.98
CA PHE A 3 7.45 6.63 -6.57
C PHE A 3 7.15 5.15 -6.33
N HIS A 4 6.27 4.55 -7.13
CA HIS A 4 5.99 3.13 -7.08
C HIS A 4 7.23 2.31 -7.49
N GLU A 5 7.84 2.63 -8.62
CA GLU A 5 9.06 1.94 -9.09
C GLU A 5 10.22 2.12 -8.10
N TYR A 6 10.33 3.31 -7.50
CA TYR A 6 11.30 3.54 -6.45
C TYR A 6 11.02 2.69 -5.19
N GLY A 7 9.74 2.48 -4.89
CA GLY A 7 9.28 1.60 -3.80
C GLY A 7 9.75 0.16 -3.97
N HIS A 8 9.80 -0.38 -5.19
CA HIS A 8 10.41 -1.68 -5.46
C HIS A 8 11.89 -1.71 -5.08
N GLY A 9 12.64 -0.69 -5.48
CA GLY A 9 14.05 -0.56 -5.08
C GLY A 9 14.24 -0.54 -3.57
N LEU A 10 13.36 0.17 -2.86
CA LEU A 10 13.39 0.27 -1.40
C LEU A 10 13.07 -1.09 -0.74
N SER A 11 11.96 -1.70 -1.08
CA SER A 11 11.49 -2.94 -0.45
C SER A 11 12.43 -4.12 -0.71
N ILE A 12 12.97 -4.24 -1.93
CA ILE A 12 13.96 -5.28 -2.27
C ILE A 12 15.26 -5.10 -1.49
N ARG A 13 15.72 -3.85 -1.32
CA ARG A 13 16.98 -3.55 -0.64
C ARG A 13 16.91 -3.68 0.88
N LEU A 14 15.77 -3.44 1.47
CA LEU A 14 15.59 -3.52 2.92
C LEU A 14 15.29 -4.94 3.38
N THR A 15 14.51 -5.71 2.62
CA THR A 15 14.15 -7.09 2.98
C THR A 15 15.35 -8.02 2.92
N GLY A 16 15.73 -8.60 4.06
CA GLY A 16 16.90 -9.47 4.18
C GLY A 16 18.25 -8.75 4.07
N GLY A 17 18.23 -7.42 3.91
CA GLY A 17 19.42 -6.58 3.80
C GLY A 17 19.88 -6.29 2.37
N PRO A 18 20.77 -5.32 2.18
CA PRO A 18 21.09 -4.74 0.87
C PRO A 18 21.91 -5.66 -0.07
N ALA A 19 22.47 -6.75 0.47
CA ALA A 19 23.31 -7.66 -0.28
C ALA A 19 22.54 -8.82 -0.93
N VAL A 20 21.24 -8.93 -0.67
CA VAL A 20 20.41 -10.02 -1.17
C VAL A 20 19.18 -9.48 -1.90
N ASN A 21 18.59 -10.32 -2.76
CA ASN A 21 17.30 -10.05 -3.39
C ASN A 21 16.39 -11.22 -3.05
N CYS A 22 15.65 -11.10 -1.98
CA CYS A 22 14.87 -12.20 -1.43
C CYS A 22 13.43 -11.83 -1.03
N LEU A 23 12.92 -10.70 -1.53
CA LEU A 23 11.49 -10.40 -1.48
C LEU A 23 10.78 -11.25 -2.56
N SER A 24 10.53 -12.49 -2.23
CA SER A 24 10.03 -13.53 -3.14
C SER A 24 9.06 -14.48 -2.45
N GLY A 25 8.44 -15.38 -3.20
CA GLY A 25 7.48 -16.35 -2.69
C GLY A 25 6.04 -16.01 -3.08
N ASN A 26 5.14 -16.94 -2.78
CA ASN A 26 3.72 -16.83 -3.20
C ASN A 26 2.91 -15.79 -2.41
N GLU A 27 3.43 -15.31 -1.31
CA GLU A 27 2.78 -14.30 -0.46
C GLU A 27 3.57 -12.98 -0.38
N GLN A 28 4.55 -12.81 -1.26
CA GLN A 28 5.34 -11.57 -1.28
C GLN A 28 4.48 -10.37 -1.71
N ALA A 29 4.62 -9.26 -1.01
CA ALA A 29 3.81 -8.07 -1.21
C ALA A 29 4.58 -6.92 -1.89
N GLY A 30 5.54 -7.22 -2.75
CA GLY A 30 6.42 -6.22 -3.40
C GLY A 30 5.67 -5.07 -4.07
N GLU A 31 4.62 -5.40 -4.82
CA GLU A 31 3.73 -4.41 -5.44
C GLU A 31 3.00 -3.55 -4.41
N GLY A 32 2.59 -4.16 -3.30
CA GLY A 32 1.89 -3.45 -2.24
C GLY A 32 2.78 -2.49 -1.45
N TRP A 33 4.02 -2.87 -1.19
CA TRP A 33 5.01 -1.96 -0.61
C TRP A 33 5.23 -0.75 -1.52
N SER A 34 5.32 -0.98 -2.82
CA SER A 34 5.53 0.07 -3.83
C SER A 34 4.34 1.00 -3.94
N ASP A 35 3.13 0.46 -4.01
CA ASP A 35 1.89 1.25 -3.98
C ASP A 35 1.82 2.10 -2.71
N TYR A 36 2.06 1.47 -1.56
CA TYR A 36 2.00 2.15 -0.27
C TYR A 36 2.99 3.33 -0.20
N ILE A 37 4.25 3.11 -0.55
CA ILE A 37 5.26 4.18 -0.57
C ILE A 37 4.81 5.32 -1.49
N ALA A 38 4.26 4.99 -2.65
CA ALA A 38 3.81 6.02 -3.60
C ALA A 38 2.63 6.84 -3.05
N ILE A 39 1.61 6.21 -2.49
CA ILE A 39 0.43 6.92 -2.00
C ILE A 39 0.68 7.64 -0.68
N SER A 40 1.48 7.07 0.23
CA SER A 40 1.75 7.66 1.55
C SER A 40 2.66 8.88 1.48
N THR A 41 3.70 8.85 0.62
CA THR A 41 4.60 9.99 0.43
C THR A 41 3.93 11.17 -0.30
N MET A 42 2.84 10.91 -1.01
CA MET A 42 2.06 11.94 -1.72
C MET A 42 0.71 12.21 -1.06
N LEU A 43 0.52 11.76 0.17
CA LEU A 43 -0.70 11.98 0.93
C LEU A 43 -0.89 13.48 1.21
N ASP A 44 -2.08 13.98 0.90
CA ASP A 44 -2.46 15.37 1.11
C ASP A 44 -3.91 15.40 1.63
N PRO A 45 -4.15 15.73 2.90
CA PRO A 45 -5.48 15.69 3.51
C PRO A 45 -6.44 16.74 2.95
N THR A 46 -5.95 17.68 2.14
CA THR A 46 -6.82 18.62 1.42
C THR A 46 -7.37 18.04 0.13
N LEU A 47 -6.78 16.96 -0.36
CA LEU A 47 -7.11 16.29 -1.62
C LEU A 47 -7.49 14.81 -1.45
N ASP A 48 -7.00 14.18 -0.40
CA ASP A 48 -7.24 12.78 -0.09
C ASP A 48 -8.21 12.66 1.10
N ASP A 49 -9.42 12.19 0.81
CA ASP A 49 -10.41 11.83 1.81
C ASP A 49 -10.17 10.35 2.21
N PRO A 50 -10.02 10.03 3.50
CA PRO A 50 -9.84 8.64 3.94
C PRO A 50 -10.98 7.72 3.52
N GLU A 51 -12.21 8.24 3.46
CA GLU A 51 -13.40 7.50 3.05
C GLU A 51 -13.64 7.58 1.53
N GLY A 52 -12.97 8.49 0.85
CA GLY A 52 -13.05 8.67 -0.59
C GLY A 52 -12.08 7.79 -1.38
N PRO A 53 -12.22 7.72 -2.71
CA PRO A 53 -11.34 6.92 -3.56
C PRO A 53 -9.96 7.58 -3.74
N ARG A 54 -8.90 6.79 -3.63
CA ARG A 54 -7.52 7.16 -3.93
C ARG A 54 -6.91 6.15 -4.90
N GLY A 55 -6.89 6.48 -6.19
CA GLY A 55 -6.35 5.59 -7.21
C GLY A 55 -4.83 5.52 -7.24
N MET A 56 -4.29 4.37 -7.66
CA MET A 56 -2.87 4.20 -7.93
C MET A 56 -2.59 4.48 -9.40
N GLY A 57 -1.78 5.50 -9.68
CA GLY A 57 -1.37 5.87 -11.03
C GLY A 57 -2.48 6.25 -12.00
N PRO A 58 -3.52 7.03 -11.62
CA PRO A 58 -4.62 7.41 -12.53
C PRO A 58 -4.13 8.10 -13.81
N TYR A 59 -3.07 8.89 -13.70
CA TYR A 59 -2.47 9.58 -14.83
C TYR A 59 -2.03 8.61 -15.96
N ALA A 60 -1.53 7.42 -15.60
CA ALA A 60 -1.11 6.43 -16.61
C ALA A 60 -2.28 5.90 -17.45
N LEU A 61 -3.50 6.09 -16.98
CA LEU A 61 -4.74 5.72 -17.67
C LEU A 61 -5.51 6.95 -18.19
N PHE A 62 -4.84 8.10 -18.29
CA PHE A 62 -5.44 9.37 -18.73
C PHE A 62 -6.66 9.81 -17.89
N GLN A 63 -6.71 9.41 -16.63
CA GLN A 63 -7.75 9.85 -15.70
C GLN A 63 -7.43 11.23 -15.14
N PRO A 64 -8.43 12.11 -14.97
CA PRO A 64 -8.19 13.54 -14.75
C PRO A 64 -7.66 13.90 -13.37
N ASN A 65 -7.85 13.01 -12.38
CA ASN A 65 -7.50 13.30 -10.99
C ASN A 65 -7.09 12.03 -10.22
N ARG A 66 -6.65 12.22 -8.97
CA ARG A 66 -6.20 11.12 -8.09
C ARG A 66 -7.33 10.21 -7.59
N GLN A 67 -8.58 10.60 -7.74
CA GLN A 67 -9.76 9.84 -7.35
C GLN A 67 -10.18 8.80 -8.41
N GLY A 68 -9.57 8.83 -9.60
CA GLY A 68 -9.76 7.78 -10.61
C GLY A 68 -9.31 6.41 -10.08
N ASN A 69 -9.82 5.33 -10.68
CA ASN A 69 -9.48 3.97 -10.25
C ASN A 69 -7.99 3.65 -10.34
N GLY A 70 -7.28 4.25 -11.30
CA GLY A 70 -5.89 3.96 -11.55
C GLY A 70 -5.68 2.56 -12.13
N ILE A 71 -4.47 2.03 -11.96
CA ILE A 71 -4.03 0.74 -12.51
C ILE A 71 -4.42 -0.47 -11.66
N ARG A 72 -5.05 -0.26 -10.51
CA ARG A 72 -5.50 -1.34 -9.62
C ARG A 72 -6.99 -1.64 -9.83
N PRO A 73 -7.47 -2.82 -9.43
CA PRO A 73 -8.89 -3.18 -9.57
C PRO A 73 -9.83 -2.21 -8.85
N ARG A 74 -9.39 -1.66 -7.73
CA ARG A 74 -10.12 -0.69 -6.92
C ARG A 74 -9.20 0.43 -6.44
N PRO A 75 -9.71 1.64 -6.24
CA PRO A 75 -8.96 2.68 -5.53
C PRO A 75 -8.84 2.32 -4.05
N TYR A 76 -7.84 2.86 -3.37
CA TYR A 76 -7.70 2.76 -1.92
C TYR A 76 -8.76 3.63 -1.24
N SER A 77 -9.37 3.12 -0.17
CA SER A 77 -10.39 3.81 0.62
C SER A 77 -10.68 3.01 1.90
N ARG A 78 -11.04 3.67 2.98
CA ARG A 78 -11.56 3.02 4.20
C ARG A 78 -13.02 2.56 4.03
N THR A 79 -13.70 3.06 3.01
CA THR A 79 -15.10 2.69 2.74
C THR A 79 -15.17 1.35 2.02
N MET A 80 -15.76 0.34 2.65
CA MET A 80 -15.94 -1.02 2.09
C MET A 80 -16.70 -1.04 0.76
N GLY A 81 -17.57 -0.06 0.51
CA GLY A 81 -18.28 0.06 -0.79
C GLY A 81 -17.35 0.46 -1.94
N ILE A 82 -16.25 1.15 -1.65
CA ILE A 82 -15.24 1.58 -2.61
C ILE A 82 -14.11 0.55 -2.70
N GLN A 83 -13.54 0.15 -1.57
CA GLN A 83 -12.48 -0.84 -1.46
C GLN A 83 -12.96 -2.05 -0.64
N PRO A 84 -13.58 -3.05 -1.27
CA PRO A 84 -14.18 -4.18 -0.59
C PRO A 84 -13.18 -5.29 -0.21
N PHE A 85 -11.89 -4.99 -0.22
CA PHE A 85 -10.86 -5.95 0.13
C PHE A 85 -10.96 -6.36 1.60
N THR A 86 -10.94 -7.65 1.84
CA THR A 86 -10.86 -8.24 3.18
C THR A 86 -9.75 -9.26 3.22
N TYR A 87 -9.35 -9.68 4.41
CA TYR A 87 -8.38 -10.76 4.58
C TYR A 87 -8.83 -12.07 3.90
N ASP A 88 -10.14 -12.29 3.81
CA ASP A 88 -10.72 -13.44 3.10
C ASP A 88 -10.46 -13.40 1.59
N SER A 89 -10.33 -12.22 1.03
CA SER A 89 -10.01 -12.02 -0.39
C SER A 89 -8.62 -12.54 -0.80
N ILE A 90 -7.71 -12.76 0.17
CA ILE A 90 -6.35 -13.27 -0.08
C ILE A 90 -6.31 -14.79 -0.25
N LYS A 91 -7.36 -15.51 0.13
CA LYS A 91 -7.41 -16.98 0.02
C LYS A 91 -7.18 -17.43 -1.42
N THR A 92 -6.70 -18.66 -1.55
CA THR A 92 -6.51 -19.33 -2.84
C THR A 92 -7.76 -19.17 -3.71
N ASN A 93 -7.61 -18.62 -4.90
CA ASN A 93 -8.70 -18.20 -5.81
C ASN A 93 -9.49 -16.97 -5.34
N GLY A 94 -8.94 -16.18 -4.44
CA GLY A 94 -9.53 -14.90 -4.07
C GLY A 94 -9.77 -14.02 -5.30
N TRP A 95 -10.87 -13.32 -5.30
CA TRP A 95 -11.21 -12.35 -6.33
C TRP A 95 -11.74 -11.08 -5.69
N LEU A 96 -11.59 -9.98 -6.40
CA LEU A 96 -12.11 -8.70 -6.02
C LEU A 96 -12.89 -8.13 -7.22
N PRO A 97 -14.12 -7.65 -7.05
CA PRO A 97 -14.81 -6.99 -8.16
C PRO A 97 -14.10 -5.69 -8.50
N ASN A 98 -13.83 -5.46 -9.78
CA ASN A 98 -13.38 -4.16 -10.27
C ASN A 98 -14.48 -3.09 -10.10
N ALA A 99 -14.21 -1.85 -10.50
CA ALA A 99 -15.18 -0.77 -10.38
C ALA A 99 -16.47 -1.00 -11.18
N GLN A 100 -16.43 -1.88 -12.17
CA GLN A 100 -17.58 -2.28 -13.00
C GLN A 100 -18.33 -3.50 -12.42
N GLY A 101 -17.85 -4.07 -11.30
CA GLY A 101 -18.45 -5.24 -10.67
C GLY A 101 -17.96 -6.59 -11.23
N GLU A 102 -17.05 -6.57 -12.21
CA GLU A 102 -16.51 -7.78 -12.80
C GLU A 102 -15.45 -8.41 -11.90
N PRO A 103 -15.40 -9.74 -11.79
CA PRO A 103 -14.41 -10.41 -10.97
C PRO A 103 -13.00 -10.21 -11.55
N THR A 104 -12.06 -9.77 -10.70
CA THR A 104 -10.64 -9.70 -11.04
C THR A 104 -9.85 -10.62 -10.12
N SER A 105 -8.90 -11.34 -10.69
CA SER A 105 -8.03 -12.22 -9.92
C SER A 105 -7.11 -11.40 -9.01
N LEU A 106 -6.98 -11.84 -7.76
CA LEU A 106 -5.91 -11.38 -6.85
C LEU A 106 -4.60 -12.13 -7.13
N ALA A 107 -4.30 -12.30 -8.41
CA ALA A 107 -3.09 -12.98 -8.82
C ALA A 107 -1.83 -12.23 -8.36
N LEU A 108 -0.80 -13.01 -8.07
CA LEU A 108 0.53 -12.49 -7.79
C LEU A 108 1.13 -11.81 -9.02
N PRO A 109 1.92 -10.77 -8.80
CA PRO A 109 2.18 -10.09 -7.53
C PRO A 109 1.19 -8.93 -7.25
N HIS A 110 0.46 -8.48 -8.27
CA HIS A 110 -0.28 -7.21 -8.24
C HIS A 110 -1.53 -7.26 -7.34
N GLY A 111 -2.33 -8.32 -7.46
CA GLY A 111 -3.56 -8.44 -6.69
C GLY A 111 -3.31 -8.59 -5.20
N LEU A 112 -2.34 -9.42 -4.82
CA LEU A 112 -1.94 -9.58 -3.42
C LEU A 112 -1.35 -8.28 -2.88
N GLY A 113 -0.48 -7.64 -3.66
CA GLY A 113 0.10 -6.34 -3.30
C GLY A 113 -0.95 -5.26 -3.10
N HIS A 114 -1.97 -5.22 -3.97
CA HIS A 114 -3.09 -4.30 -3.81
C HIS A 114 -3.78 -4.44 -2.45
N GLY A 115 -4.06 -5.67 -2.03
CA GLY A 115 -4.66 -5.91 -0.72
C GLY A 115 -3.74 -5.54 0.44
N TRP A 116 -2.44 -5.79 0.32
CA TRP A 116 -1.48 -5.38 1.31
C TRP A 116 -1.43 -3.86 1.46
N ALA A 117 -1.36 -3.12 0.36
CA ALA A 117 -1.36 -1.66 0.39
C ALA A 117 -2.68 -1.08 0.94
N ALA A 118 -3.84 -1.73 0.67
CA ALA A 118 -5.11 -1.34 1.27
C ALA A 118 -5.08 -1.46 2.80
N THR A 119 -4.52 -2.55 3.33
CA THR A 119 -4.34 -2.72 4.78
C THR A 119 -3.45 -1.64 5.39
N LEU A 120 -2.36 -1.30 4.72
CA LEU A 120 -1.46 -0.23 5.18
C LEU A 120 -2.09 1.16 5.05
N TRP A 121 -2.95 1.38 4.07
CA TRP A 121 -3.72 2.60 3.92
C TRP A 121 -4.64 2.83 5.12
N ASP A 122 -5.39 1.81 5.53
CA ASP A 122 -6.27 1.88 6.70
C ASP A 122 -5.46 2.17 7.97
N ALA A 123 -4.37 1.43 8.20
CA ALA A 123 -3.50 1.64 9.35
C ALA A 123 -2.88 3.05 9.37
N THR A 124 -2.55 3.62 8.21
CA THR A 124 -2.03 4.99 8.12
C THR A 124 -3.07 6.01 8.57
N TRP A 125 -4.30 5.88 8.11
CA TRP A 125 -5.37 6.79 8.54
C TRP A 125 -5.75 6.63 10.01
N ASP A 126 -5.71 5.40 10.55
CA ASP A 126 -5.89 5.19 11.99
C ASP A 126 -4.80 5.92 12.82
N LEU A 127 -3.57 5.92 12.33
CA LEU A 127 -2.48 6.68 12.96
C LEU A 127 -2.67 8.20 12.79
N VAL A 128 -3.14 8.65 11.62
CA VAL A 128 -3.47 10.07 11.38
C VAL A 128 -4.61 10.53 12.27
N ASP A 129 -5.66 9.74 12.44
CA ASP A 129 -6.77 10.03 13.34
C ASP A 129 -6.29 10.20 14.80
N LYS A 130 -5.31 9.39 15.19
CA LYS A 130 -4.78 9.38 16.55
C LYS A 130 -3.72 10.46 16.82
N HIS A 131 -2.86 10.76 15.85
CA HIS A 131 -1.67 11.59 16.03
C HIS A 131 -1.67 12.86 15.18
N GLY A 132 -2.72 13.10 14.41
CA GLY A 132 -2.79 14.19 13.44
C GLY A 132 -1.98 13.92 12.18
N PHE A 133 -2.07 14.84 11.24
CA PHE A 133 -1.34 14.80 9.97
C PHE A 133 -0.21 15.84 9.98
N ASN A 134 0.98 15.46 9.52
CA ASN A 134 2.08 16.38 9.26
C ASN A 134 2.33 16.50 7.75
N PRO A 135 2.21 17.68 7.13
CA PRO A 135 2.45 17.86 5.72
C PRO A 135 3.94 17.74 5.33
N ASN A 136 4.85 17.81 6.29
CA ASN A 136 6.27 17.67 6.07
C ASN A 136 6.75 16.24 6.35
N VAL A 137 6.82 15.41 5.31
CA VAL A 137 7.31 14.02 5.42
C VAL A 137 8.81 13.91 5.74
N TYR A 138 9.53 15.02 5.71
CA TYR A 138 10.96 15.09 6.05
C TYR A 138 11.21 15.52 7.50
N GLU A 139 10.16 15.79 8.24
CA GLU A 139 10.27 16.07 9.67
C GLU A 139 10.45 14.79 10.48
N ASP A 140 10.67 14.92 11.80
CA ASP A 140 10.85 13.76 12.66
C ASP A 140 9.69 12.76 12.53
N TRP A 141 10.03 11.50 12.53
CA TRP A 141 9.10 10.38 12.31
C TRP A 141 7.93 10.36 13.30
N ASP A 142 8.07 10.93 14.48
CA ASP A 142 7.04 10.97 15.52
C ASP A 142 6.11 12.18 15.42
N THR A 143 6.30 13.03 14.42
CA THR A 143 5.45 14.21 14.15
C THR A 143 4.36 13.87 13.14
N GLY A 144 3.21 13.45 13.64
CA GLY A 144 2.05 13.06 12.84
C GLY A 144 1.94 11.56 12.56
N GLY A 145 0.72 11.11 12.31
CA GLY A 145 0.40 9.71 12.07
C GLY A 145 0.94 9.18 10.74
N ASN A 146 0.94 10.03 9.70
CA ASN A 146 1.48 9.68 8.39
C ASN A 146 3.00 9.44 8.44
N ASN A 147 3.78 10.28 9.14
CA ASN A 147 5.22 10.09 9.28
C ASN A 147 5.52 8.82 10.09
N ARG A 148 4.76 8.57 11.18
CA ARG A 148 4.84 7.32 11.95
C ARG A 148 4.57 6.09 11.10
N ALA A 149 3.52 6.12 10.28
CA ALA A 149 3.16 5.00 9.41
C ALA A 149 4.28 4.68 8.41
N ILE A 150 4.84 5.71 7.75
CA ILE A 150 5.98 5.55 6.83
C ILE A 150 7.18 4.95 7.56
N GLN A 151 7.51 5.47 8.75
CA GLN A 151 8.64 4.97 9.53
C GLN A 151 8.46 3.51 9.93
N TYR A 152 7.27 3.13 10.43
CA TYR A 152 6.99 1.75 10.82
C TYR A 152 7.10 0.79 9.64
N VAL A 153 6.62 1.20 8.47
CA VAL A 153 6.75 0.40 7.24
C VAL A 153 8.21 0.24 6.83
N VAL A 154 9.00 1.31 6.86
CA VAL A 154 10.43 1.26 6.54
C VAL A 154 11.20 0.37 7.52
N ASP A 155 10.90 0.47 8.81
CA ASP A 155 11.54 -0.36 9.83
C ASP A 155 11.07 -1.82 9.73
N GLY A 156 9.79 -2.05 9.46
CA GLY A 156 9.26 -3.38 9.18
C GLY A 156 9.96 -4.05 7.99
N LEU A 157 10.20 -3.32 6.91
CA LEU A 157 10.98 -3.81 5.77
C LEU A 157 12.41 -4.22 6.14
N LYS A 158 13.06 -3.50 7.05
CA LYS A 158 14.40 -3.85 7.56
C LYS A 158 14.39 -5.06 8.48
N LEU A 159 13.31 -5.26 9.24
CA LEU A 159 13.20 -6.32 10.24
C LEU A 159 12.74 -7.64 9.64
N GLN A 160 12.02 -7.64 8.52
CA GLN A 160 11.57 -8.87 7.90
C GLN A 160 12.72 -9.63 7.23
N GLY A 161 12.71 -10.96 7.40
CA GLY A 161 13.67 -11.86 6.76
C GLY A 161 13.34 -12.13 5.29
N CYS A 162 14.13 -12.98 4.67
CA CYS A 162 13.92 -13.41 3.28
C CYS A 162 12.62 -14.19 3.10
N GLY A 163 11.96 -13.99 1.95
CA GLY A 163 10.73 -14.68 1.58
C GLY A 163 9.55 -14.42 2.53
N PRO A 164 9.32 -13.16 2.97
CA PRO A 164 8.28 -12.86 3.95
C PRO A 164 6.90 -13.06 3.33
N GLY A 165 6.04 -13.78 4.05
CA GLY A 165 4.60 -13.78 3.81
C GLY A 165 3.94 -12.59 4.50
N LEU A 166 2.65 -12.34 4.22
CA LEU A 166 1.89 -11.21 4.76
C LEU A 166 1.85 -11.18 6.30
N VAL A 167 1.77 -12.34 6.95
CA VAL A 167 1.76 -12.42 8.43
C VAL A 167 3.09 -11.97 9.01
N VAL A 168 4.21 -12.41 8.41
CA VAL A 168 5.56 -12.00 8.82
C VAL A 168 5.77 -10.51 8.59
N ALA A 169 5.34 -10.01 7.44
CA ALA A 169 5.39 -8.59 7.11
C ALA A 169 4.62 -7.72 8.13
N ARG A 170 3.40 -8.15 8.51
CA ARG A 170 2.60 -7.48 9.55
C ARG A 170 3.27 -7.50 10.92
N GLN A 171 3.90 -8.60 11.28
CA GLN A 171 4.56 -8.73 12.59
C GLN A 171 5.84 -7.90 12.70
N ALA A 172 6.43 -7.52 11.56
CA ALA A 172 7.63 -6.70 11.50
C ALA A 172 7.32 -5.19 11.62
N ILE A 173 6.09 -4.76 11.28
CA ILE A 173 5.59 -3.40 11.46
C ILE A 173 5.07 -3.18 12.88
#